data_49de977b0dea388b5e489d34eb3acbbb
#
_entry.id   49de977b0dea388b5e489d34eb3acbbb
#
_cell.length_a   1.000
_cell.length_b   1.000
_cell.length_c   1.000
_cell.angle_alpha   90.00
_cell.angle_beta   90.00
_cell.angle_gamma   90.00
#
_symmetry.space_group_name_H-M   'P 1'
#
loop_
_entity.id
_entity.type
_entity.pdbx_description
1 polymer ?
#
loop_
_entity_poly.entity_id
_entity_poly.type
_entity_poly.pdbx_seq_one_letter_code
_entity_poly.pdbx_strand_id
1 'polypeptide(L)'
;MDFSESTENTPDSKLSSVRIVTRAASAGENLYPLRIYAFKDDGQLKAMQTINSENEPIRLMLPVGSDMRIVALTANESTYSIPNTPTTSTLITPYAPTLPEDCPTHIRDLAKGYVTSHPLQMGFADICPSAANATLSMQMYYQMCSMRVTLSGLPEDCSSAYISIASAANSITMAGELAGSQKTSIPLVYTPATGLWASGEVFLFPTTGSQTNFTIAYDDHQGEHFAIVSYMAPLKAGTPYVLQGTLSEGNLLVSGSIYSSRWGEPVNMDFAFSPDSSTILSPDGEPMGDNDDNENLPTYTVDTLPKAISLWNGHAVIDVTMDESSSTSAKVMLLSLDEYENITSAYNAETPSQAADIAAGYKEYELEGWKIPSAEEARKLREVYLSSSSSIEAMLSQANASPICITDSKDNNVRYLCNEARSTYSFKPGTSYNSIKEAGAKVDTYHLRLIKTVRLTANN
;
A
#
# COMPACT_ATOMS: atom_id res chain seq x y z
N MET A 1 41.56 50.78 37.75
CA MET A 1 40.29 50.19 37.25
C MET A 1 40.64 48.75 36.93
N ASP A 2 40.36 47.88 37.92
CA ASP A 2 40.52 46.43 37.75
C ASP A 2 39.31 45.86 37.03
N PHE A 3 39.58 45.26 35.88
CA PHE A 3 38.59 44.41 35.20
C PHE A 3 38.85 42.99 35.68
N SER A 4 38.08 42.52 36.65
CA SER A 4 37.99 41.11 36.97
C SER A 4 37.19 40.41 35.86
N GLU A 5 37.89 39.63 35.03
CA GLU A 5 37.27 38.64 34.18
C GLU A 5 36.60 37.57 35.08
N SER A 6 35.28 37.56 35.05
CA SER A 6 34.52 36.43 35.58
C SER A 6 34.61 35.28 34.57
N THR A 7 35.52 34.36 34.78
CA THR A 7 35.46 33.04 34.15
C THR A 7 34.25 32.33 34.71
N GLU A 8 33.16 32.27 33.93
CA GLU A 8 32.09 31.31 34.16
C GLU A 8 32.64 29.90 34.05
N ASN A 9 32.92 29.32 35.21
CA ASN A 9 33.16 27.88 35.34
C ASN A 9 31.88 27.14 34.94
N THR A 10 31.78 26.74 33.68
CA THR A 10 30.90 25.67 33.27
C THR A 10 31.29 24.41 34.04
N PRO A 11 30.38 23.81 34.85
CA PRO A 11 30.76 22.63 35.63
C PRO A 11 31.22 21.54 34.65
N ASP A 12 32.43 21.02 34.88
CA ASP A 12 32.93 19.82 34.18
C ASP A 12 31.89 18.71 34.28
N SER A 13 31.11 18.52 33.23
CA SER A 13 30.12 17.44 33.18
C SER A 13 30.90 16.13 33.22
N LYS A 14 30.81 15.41 34.35
CA LYS A 14 31.43 14.09 34.49
C LYS A 14 30.92 13.20 33.34
N LEU A 15 31.82 12.56 32.62
CA LEU A 15 31.49 11.63 31.56
C LEU A 15 31.48 10.19 32.09
N SER A 16 30.56 9.40 31.64
CA SER A 16 30.47 7.96 31.87
C SER A 16 30.76 7.20 30.58
N SER A 17 31.55 6.13 30.68
CA SER A 17 31.75 5.21 29.54
C SER A 17 30.62 4.23 29.46
N VAL A 18 29.82 4.29 28.37
CA VAL A 18 28.74 3.39 28.10
C VAL A 18 29.17 2.38 27.04
N ARG A 19 29.22 1.11 27.43
CA ARG A 19 29.42 -0.01 26.49
C ARG A 19 28.08 -0.41 25.88
N ILE A 20 28.04 -0.53 24.55
CA ILE A 20 26.85 -0.95 23.84
C ILE A 20 27.05 -2.35 23.23
N VAL A 21 26.07 -3.23 23.37
CA VAL A 21 26.04 -4.55 22.77
C VAL A 21 24.81 -4.60 21.87
N THR A 22 25.02 -4.77 20.58
CA THR A 22 23.95 -4.89 19.60
C THR A 22 23.72 -6.36 19.22
N ARG A 23 22.47 -6.70 18.92
CA ARG A 23 22.08 -8.01 18.38
C ARG A 23 21.34 -7.81 17.08
N ALA A 24 21.71 -8.59 16.06
CA ALA A 24 21.03 -8.58 14.76
C ALA A 24 19.56 -8.96 14.86
N ALA A 25 18.76 -8.50 13.92
CA ALA A 25 17.36 -8.90 13.77
C ALA A 25 17.22 -10.42 13.55
N SER A 26 18.18 -11.00 12.80
CA SER A 26 18.26 -12.44 12.56
C SER A 26 19.65 -12.99 12.89
N ALA A 27 19.72 -14.26 13.25
CA ALA A 27 21.00 -14.91 13.58
C ALA A 27 21.92 -14.99 12.35
N GLY A 28 23.19 -14.63 12.52
CA GLY A 28 24.20 -14.72 11.46
C GLY A 28 24.23 -13.56 10.48
N GLU A 29 23.47 -12.50 10.70
CA GLU A 29 23.51 -11.31 9.86
C GLU A 29 24.71 -10.43 10.18
N ASN A 30 25.26 -9.81 9.12
CA ASN A 30 26.30 -8.81 9.25
C ASN A 30 25.67 -7.45 9.52
N LEU A 31 25.93 -6.92 10.71
CA LEU A 31 25.46 -5.59 11.14
C LEU A 31 26.42 -4.45 10.71
N TYR A 32 27.52 -4.77 10.03
CA TYR A 32 28.57 -3.79 9.75
C TYR A 32 28.52 -3.25 8.31
N PRO A 33 28.82 -1.96 8.11
CA PRO A 33 29.15 -0.96 9.14
C PRO A 33 27.95 -0.60 10.02
N LEU A 34 28.19 -0.51 11.33
CA LEU A 34 27.20 -0.12 12.32
C LEU A 34 27.52 1.31 12.81
N ARG A 35 26.52 2.19 12.75
CA ARG A 35 26.64 3.56 13.25
C ARG A 35 25.79 3.71 14.50
N ILE A 36 26.37 4.33 15.51
CA ILE A 36 25.70 4.55 16.78
C ILE A 36 25.75 6.04 17.10
N TYR A 37 24.59 6.57 17.44
CA TYR A 37 24.38 7.96 17.75
C TYR A 37 23.79 8.08 19.15
N ALA A 38 24.20 9.09 19.90
CA ALA A 38 23.60 9.46 21.17
C ALA A 38 23.05 10.88 21.06
N PHE A 39 21.74 11.01 21.24
CA PHE A 39 21.00 12.26 21.21
C PHE A 39 20.56 12.66 22.61
N LYS A 40 20.53 13.95 22.88
CA LYS A 40 19.88 14.51 24.05
C LYS A 40 18.36 14.54 23.86
N ASP A 41 17.61 14.84 24.93
CA ASP A 41 16.16 15.01 24.88
C ASP A 41 15.68 16.08 23.89
N ASP A 42 16.52 17.10 23.62
CA ASP A 42 16.25 18.13 22.61
C ASP A 42 16.49 17.66 21.17
N GLY A 43 16.85 16.40 20.99
CA GLY A 43 17.11 15.78 19.69
C GLY A 43 18.48 16.10 19.10
N GLN A 44 19.36 16.84 19.81
CA GLN A 44 20.69 17.18 19.31
C GLN A 44 21.68 16.04 19.51
N LEU A 45 22.56 15.83 18.51
CA LEU A 45 23.62 14.86 18.56
C LEU A 45 24.66 15.25 19.63
N LYS A 46 24.98 14.31 20.52
CA LYS A 46 26.03 14.48 21.56
C LYS A 46 27.27 13.65 21.28
N ALA A 47 27.11 12.44 20.79
CA ALA A 47 28.21 11.54 20.48
C ALA A 47 27.82 10.60 19.34
N MET A 48 28.82 10.17 18.58
CA MET A 48 28.65 9.14 17.54
C MET A 48 29.89 8.26 17.45
N GLN A 49 29.69 7.02 17.02
CA GLN A 49 30.73 6.08 16.69
C GLN A 49 30.33 5.24 15.51
N THR A 50 31.25 5.00 14.57
CA THR A 50 31.08 4.02 13.49
C THR A 50 31.96 2.81 13.81
N ILE A 51 31.37 1.61 13.66
CA ILE A 51 32.01 0.33 13.91
C ILE A 51 32.00 -0.44 12.59
N ASN A 52 33.14 -0.91 12.15
CA ASN A 52 33.31 -1.59 10.87
C ASN A 52 33.39 -3.12 10.99
N SER A 53 33.56 -3.64 12.19
CA SER A 53 33.64 -5.07 12.45
C SER A 53 33.17 -5.42 13.87
N GLU A 54 32.80 -6.68 14.08
CA GLU A 54 32.33 -7.20 15.38
C GLU A 54 33.40 -7.14 16.48
N ASN A 55 34.69 -7.07 16.09
CA ASN A 55 35.81 -7.02 17.04
C ASN A 55 36.05 -5.62 17.59
N GLU A 56 35.42 -4.61 17.02
CA GLU A 56 35.56 -3.24 17.51
C GLU A 56 34.61 -2.98 18.68
N PRO A 57 35.12 -2.54 19.85
CA PRO A 57 34.26 -2.26 20.98
C PRO A 57 33.43 -0.99 20.76
N ILE A 58 32.14 -1.09 21.04
CA ILE A 58 31.25 0.07 21.04
C ILE A 58 31.30 0.73 22.40
N ARG A 59 31.81 1.96 22.45
CA ARG A 59 31.92 2.76 23.69
C ARG A 59 31.63 4.21 23.42
N LEU A 60 30.63 4.75 24.05
CA LEU A 60 30.29 6.17 23.99
C LEU A 60 30.60 6.83 25.33
N MET A 61 31.22 8.01 25.27
CA MET A 61 31.42 8.87 26.44
C MET A 61 30.24 9.84 26.55
N LEU A 62 29.40 9.60 27.55
CA LEU A 62 28.14 10.34 27.70
C LEU A 62 28.10 11.10 29.03
N PRO A 63 27.43 12.28 29.09
CA PRO A 63 27.33 13.06 30.33
C PRO A 63 26.51 12.29 31.39
N VAL A 64 27.03 12.28 32.59
CA VAL A 64 26.36 11.65 33.75
C VAL A 64 25.12 12.43 34.14
N GLY A 65 24.01 11.69 34.39
CA GLY A 65 22.78 12.28 34.88
C GLY A 65 21.96 13.01 33.81
N SER A 66 22.29 12.85 32.54
CA SER A 66 21.52 13.38 31.41
C SER A 66 20.81 12.25 30.70
N ASP A 67 19.52 12.41 30.42
CA ASP A 67 18.77 11.46 29.62
C ASP A 67 19.23 11.51 28.15
N MET A 68 19.50 10.36 27.61
CA MET A 68 20.07 10.20 26.26
C MET A 68 19.32 9.11 25.51
N ARG A 69 18.96 9.39 24.27
CA ARG A 69 18.45 8.40 23.32
C ARG A 69 19.58 7.87 22.47
N ILE A 70 19.78 6.58 22.51
CA ILE A 70 20.78 5.89 21.68
C ILE A 70 20.07 5.29 20.46
N VAL A 71 20.63 5.57 19.29
CA VAL A 71 20.17 5.03 18.01
C VAL A 71 21.32 4.31 17.35
N ALA A 72 21.12 3.03 17.02
CA ALA A 72 22.07 2.26 16.23
C ALA A 72 21.43 1.95 14.87
N LEU A 73 22.21 2.02 13.78
CA LEU A 73 21.72 1.71 12.44
C LEU A 73 22.81 1.11 11.54
N THR A 74 22.39 0.24 10.62
CA THR A 74 23.25 -0.47 9.65
C THR A 74 23.26 0.21 8.29
N ALA A 75 23.37 1.54 8.25
CA ALA A 75 23.33 2.26 6.98
C ALA A 75 24.72 2.43 6.38
N ASN A 76 24.84 2.07 5.12
CA ASN A 76 26.02 2.33 4.30
C ASN A 76 25.86 3.68 3.57
N GLU A 77 26.90 4.52 3.58
CA GLU A 77 26.91 5.81 2.88
C GLU A 77 26.75 5.71 1.36
N SER A 78 27.10 4.58 0.76
CA SER A 78 26.86 4.35 -0.65
C SER A 78 25.39 4.05 -0.98
N THR A 79 24.58 3.70 0.02
CA THR A 79 23.18 3.30 -0.15
C THR A 79 22.21 4.32 0.43
N TYR A 80 22.61 5.00 1.52
CA TYR A 80 21.74 5.90 2.25
C TYR A 80 22.37 7.28 2.44
N SER A 81 21.56 8.33 2.29
CA SER A 81 21.94 9.68 2.65
C SER A 81 21.81 9.88 4.16
N ILE A 82 22.95 10.07 4.83
CA ILE A 82 23.02 10.33 6.28
C ILE A 82 23.93 11.53 6.51
N PRO A 83 23.40 12.65 7.01
CA PRO A 83 24.23 13.82 7.34
C PRO A 83 25.26 13.55 8.44
N ASN A 84 26.36 14.28 8.42
CA ASN A 84 27.42 14.13 9.43
C ASN A 84 26.99 14.56 10.84
N THR A 85 26.05 15.47 10.96
CA THR A 85 25.51 15.98 12.23
C THR A 85 23.98 15.84 12.26
N PRO A 86 23.45 14.61 12.38
CA PRO A 86 22.02 14.39 12.40
C PRO A 86 21.39 14.86 13.72
N THR A 87 20.09 15.12 13.66
CA THR A 87 19.18 15.23 14.81
C THR A 87 18.22 14.04 14.81
N THR A 88 17.42 13.88 15.84
CA THR A 88 16.39 12.82 15.89
C THR A 88 15.37 12.93 14.76
N SER A 89 15.11 14.12 14.23
CA SER A 89 14.22 14.38 13.09
C SER A 89 14.90 14.29 11.72
N THR A 90 16.22 14.06 11.68
CA THR A 90 16.94 13.91 10.40
C THR A 90 16.47 12.68 9.66
N LEU A 91 16.19 12.86 8.36
CA LEU A 91 15.75 11.79 7.49
C LEU A 91 16.91 10.94 6.99
N ILE A 92 16.73 9.62 7.03
CA ILE A 92 17.57 8.63 6.38
C ILE A 92 16.82 8.24 5.10
N THR A 93 17.41 8.54 3.96
CA THR A 93 16.80 8.30 2.64
C THR A 93 17.71 7.41 1.82
N PRO A 94 17.23 6.31 1.24
CA PRO A 94 17.98 5.53 0.26
C PRO A 94 18.29 6.39 -0.96
N TYR A 95 19.43 6.18 -1.59
CA TYR A 95 19.68 6.77 -2.90
C TYR A 95 18.81 6.11 -3.96
N ALA A 96 18.41 6.89 -4.96
CA ALA A 96 17.74 6.34 -6.12
C ALA A 96 18.62 5.27 -6.80
N PRO A 97 18.07 4.14 -7.25
CA PRO A 97 18.85 3.11 -7.93
C PRO A 97 19.47 3.69 -9.21
N THR A 98 20.73 3.33 -9.46
CA THR A 98 21.36 3.60 -10.75
C THR A 98 20.81 2.59 -11.76
N LEU A 99 20.01 3.07 -12.70
CA LEU A 99 19.49 2.25 -13.78
C LEU A 99 20.52 2.12 -14.92
N PRO A 100 20.52 1.02 -15.68
CA PRO A 100 21.32 0.87 -16.89
C PRO A 100 21.09 2.02 -17.88
N GLU A 101 22.11 2.39 -18.65
CA GLU A 101 22.01 3.49 -19.64
C GLU A 101 20.99 3.21 -20.75
N ASP A 102 20.77 1.95 -21.07
CA ASP A 102 19.79 1.47 -22.05
C ASP A 102 18.37 1.30 -21.49
N CYS A 103 18.17 1.58 -20.19
CA CYS A 103 16.85 1.54 -19.60
C CYS A 103 15.91 2.55 -20.28
N PRO A 104 14.71 2.13 -20.73
CA PRO A 104 13.75 3.03 -21.38
C PRO A 104 13.42 4.27 -20.53
N THR A 105 13.20 5.41 -21.18
CA THR A 105 13.03 6.71 -20.51
C THR A 105 11.84 6.69 -19.55
N HIS A 106 10.73 6.04 -19.93
CA HIS A 106 9.56 5.92 -19.08
C HIS A 106 9.82 5.09 -17.80
N ILE A 107 10.65 4.04 -17.89
CA ILE A 107 11.08 3.26 -16.70
C ILE A 107 11.99 4.12 -15.82
N ARG A 108 12.92 4.90 -16.40
CA ARG A 108 13.77 5.83 -15.64
C ARG A 108 12.92 6.87 -14.90
N ASP A 109 11.87 7.36 -15.52
CA ASP A 109 10.97 8.34 -14.89
C ASP A 109 10.14 7.75 -13.75
N LEU A 110 9.77 6.48 -13.85
CA LEU A 110 9.05 5.73 -12.82
C LEU A 110 9.98 5.21 -11.71
N ALA A 111 11.25 4.96 -12.01
CA ALA A 111 12.24 4.45 -11.06
C ALA A 111 12.80 5.53 -10.10
N LYS A 112 12.15 6.67 -9.98
CA LYS A 112 12.49 7.70 -8.97
C LYS A 112 12.20 7.25 -7.54
N GLY A 113 11.70 6.03 -7.37
CA GLY A 113 11.39 5.45 -6.08
C GLY A 113 12.60 4.85 -5.38
N TYR A 114 12.49 4.75 -4.09
CA TYR A 114 13.57 4.38 -3.17
C TYR A 114 13.53 2.87 -2.88
N VAL A 115 13.96 2.05 -3.84
CA VAL A 115 14.32 0.64 -3.59
C VAL A 115 15.82 0.52 -3.47
N THR A 116 16.28 -0.39 -2.62
CA THR A 116 17.69 -0.63 -2.40
C THR A 116 18.00 -2.12 -2.36
N SER A 117 19.24 -2.50 -2.64
CA SER A 117 19.75 -3.86 -2.46
C SER A 117 20.24 -4.16 -1.04
N HIS A 118 20.22 -3.17 -0.14
CA HIS A 118 20.71 -3.30 1.24
C HIS A 118 19.64 -2.88 2.23
N PRO A 119 19.21 -3.78 3.14
CA PRO A 119 18.22 -3.46 4.15
C PRO A 119 18.77 -2.52 5.22
N LEU A 120 17.91 -1.68 5.76
CA LEU A 120 18.19 -0.86 6.94
C LEU A 120 17.69 -1.57 8.20
N GLN A 121 18.56 -1.78 9.16
CA GLN A 121 18.19 -2.16 10.52
C GLN A 121 18.46 -0.99 11.47
N MET A 122 17.57 -0.80 12.43
CA MET A 122 17.74 0.20 13.51
C MET A 122 17.44 -0.44 14.87
N GLY A 123 18.15 0.06 15.89
CA GLY A 123 17.89 -0.25 17.28
C GLY A 123 17.80 1.04 18.10
N PHE A 124 16.97 1.04 19.12
CA PHE A 124 16.71 2.19 19.98
C PHE A 124 16.82 1.81 21.45
N ALA A 125 17.39 2.70 22.25
CA ALA A 125 17.36 2.58 23.71
C ALA A 125 17.51 3.95 24.36
N ASP A 126 16.87 4.13 25.49
CA ASP A 126 17.03 5.31 26.33
C ASP A 126 17.89 4.96 27.53
N ILE A 127 18.80 5.88 27.91
CA ILE A 127 19.73 5.70 29.03
C ILE A 127 19.99 7.02 29.74
N CYS A 128 20.04 6.96 31.08
CA CYS A 128 20.60 8.04 31.92
C CYS A 128 21.93 7.53 32.51
N PRO A 129 23.08 7.88 31.92
CA PRO A 129 24.37 7.36 32.37
C PRO A 129 24.67 7.74 33.83
N SER A 130 25.08 6.76 34.62
CA SER A 130 25.56 7.00 35.99
C SER A 130 27.09 7.21 36.02
N ALA A 131 27.64 7.59 37.14
CA ALA A 131 29.08 7.74 37.31
C ALA A 131 29.87 6.42 37.16
N ALA A 132 29.19 5.27 37.21
CA ALA A 132 29.75 3.95 36.93
C ALA A 132 29.66 3.63 35.45
N ASN A 133 30.58 2.77 34.95
CA ASN A 133 30.48 2.22 33.60
C ASN A 133 29.16 1.44 33.44
N ALA A 134 28.40 1.78 32.39
CA ALA A 134 27.14 1.12 32.06
C ALA A 134 27.31 0.20 30.85
N THR A 135 26.50 -0.87 30.80
CA THR A 135 26.34 -1.72 29.60
C THR A 135 24.91 -1.63 29.14
N LEU A 136 24.70 -1.28 27.87
CA LEU A 136 23.42 -1.20 27.22
C LEU A 136 23.32 -2.30 26.17
N SER A 137 22.24 -3.09 26.21
CA SER A 137 21.94 -4.11 25.21
C SER A 137 20.85 -3.58 24.28
N MET A 138 21.08 -3.63 22.97
CA MET A 138 20.14 -3.15 21.95
C MET A 138 19.81 -4.27 20.96
N GLN A 139 18.54 -4.47 20.69
CA GLN A 139 18.06 -5.30 19.60
C GLN A 139 17.89 -4.47 18.35
N MET A 140 18.43 -4.95 17.24
CA MET A 140 18.24 -4.34 15.92
C MET A 140 17.00 -4.92 15.27
N TYR A 141 16.23 -4.09 14.54
CA TYR A 141 15.05 -4.48 13.82
C TYR A 141 15.11 -3.94 12.40
N TYR A 142 14.63 -4.72 11.43
CA TYR A 142 14.45 -4.25 10.07
C TYR A 142 13.44 -3.11 10.04
N GLN A 143 13.78 -2.04 9.32
CA GLN A 143 12.91 -0.89 9.08
C GLN A 143 12.29 -0.93 7.69
N MET A 144 12.66 -1.90 6.89
CA MET A 144 12.20 -2.11 5.52
C MET A 144 11.56 -3.48 5.39
N CYS A 145 10.74 -3.66 4.37
CA CYS A 145 10.35 -4.98 3.88
C CYS A 145 11.28 -5.42 2.74
N SER A 146 11.41 -6.72 2.52
CA SER A 146 12.01 -7.23 1.28
C SER A 146 10.92 -7.59 0.28
N MET A 147 11.26 -7.49 -1.02
CA MET A 147 10.35 -7.88 -2.09
C MET A 147 11.10 -8.58 -3.21
N ARG A 148 10.47 -9.64 -3.73
CA ARG A 148 10.86 -10.31 -4.97
C ARG A 148 9.64 -10.39 -5.87
N VAL A 149 9.85 -10.10 -7.14
CA VAL A 149 8.79 -10.09 -8.15
C VAL A 149 9.18 -11.04 -9.28
N THR A 150 8.22 -11.81 -9.74
CA THR A 150 8.37 -12.67 -10.93
C THR A 150 7.09 -12.57 -11.76
N LEU A 151 7.22 -12.28 -13.04
CA LEU A 151 6.13 -12.32 -14.02
C LEU A 151 6.40 -13.37 -15.07
N SER A 152 5.36 -14.09 -15.47
CA SER A 152 5.38 -15.11 -16.51
C SER A 152 4.27 -14.88 -17.54
N GLY A 153 4.39 -15.49 -18.71
CA GLY A 153 3.38 -15.42 -19.77
C GLY A 153 3.34 -14.11 -20.53
N LEU A 154 4.26 -13.16 -20.29
CA LEU A 154 4.34 -11.93 -21.09
C LEU A 154 4.64 -12.26 -22.56
N PRO A 155 4.19 -11.42 -23.53
CA PRO A 155 4.43 -11.62 -24.95
C PRO A 155 5.92 -11.81 -25.27
N GLU A 156 6.23 -12.60 -26.31
CA GLU A 156 7.62 -12.84 -26.72
C GLU A 156 8.36 -11.57 -27.16
N ASP A 157 7.63 -10.58 -27.64
CA ASP A 157 8.11 -9.27 -28.05
C ASP A 157 8.07 -8.22 -26.94
N CYS A 158 7.76 -8.63 -25.70
CA CYS A 158 7.84 -7.76 -24.55
C CYS A 158 9.25 -7.19 -24.39
N SER A 159 9.36 -5.88 -24.43
CA SER A 159 10.64 -5.16 -24.41
C SER A 159 11.03 -4.70 -23.01
N SER A 160 10.06 -4.50 -22.12
CA SER A 160 10.27 -4.08 -20.75
C SER A 160 9.11 -4.47 -19.85
N ALA A 161 9.39 -4.71 -18.56
CA ALA A 161 8.37 -4.93 -17.55
C ALA A 161 8.81 -4.33 -16.20
N TYR A 162 7.87 -3.84 -15.44
CA TYR A 162 8.11 -3.28 -14.10
C TYR A 162 6.87 -3.37 -13.22
N ILE A 163 7.07 -3.28 -11.90
CA ILE A 163 6.00 -3.11 -10.93
C ILE A 163 6.19 -1.77 -10.21
N SER A 164 5.12 -0.99 -10.13
CA SER A 164 5.05 0.21 -9.30
C SER A 164 4.25 -0.05 -8.05
N ILE A 165 4.70 0.49 -6.94
CA ILE A 165 4.04 0.42 -5.63
C ILE A 165 3.63 1.84 -5.26
N ALA A 166 2.34 2.06 -5.04
CA ALA A 166 1.84 3.32 -4.53
C ALA A 166 2.12 3.46 -3.03
N SER A 167 2.33 4.68 -2.56
CA SER A 167 2.35 5.03 -1.14
C SER A 167 3.43 4.37 -0.28
N ALA A 168 4.54 3.90 -0.85
CA ALA A 168 5.69 3.49 -0.06
C ALA A 168 6.32 4.72 0.63
N ALA A 169 6.68 4.63 1.91
CA ALA A 169 7.45 5.68 2.55
C ALA A 169 8.80 5.86 1.83
N ASN A 170 9.31 7.07 1.74
CA ASN A 170 10.55 7.34 1.03
C ASN A 170 11.75 7.54 1.96
N SER A 171 11.51 7.67 3.25
CA SER A 171 12.53 7.90 4.26
C SER A 171 12.04 7.49 5.65
N ILE A 172 12.97 7.43 6.59
CA ILE A 172 12.72 7.24 8.01
C ILE A 172 13.53 8.26 8.81
N THR A 173 13.00 8.78 9.90
CA THR A 173 13.75 9.66 10.78
C THR A 173 14.76 8.88 11.63
N MET A 174 15.74 9.57 12.20
CA MET A 174 16.62 8.98 13.21
C MET A 174 15.86 8.50 14.46
N ALA A 175 14.63 8.99 14.69
CA ALA A 175 13.75 8.51 15.75
C ALA A 175 12.98 7.23 15.37
N GLY A 176 13.05 6.76 14.12
CA GLY A 176 12.38 5.56 13.64
C GLY A 176 10.97 5.80 13.07
N GLU A 177 10.63 7.04 12.76
CA GLU A 177 9.33 7.41 12.20
C GLU A 177 9.41 7.44 10.67
N LEU A 178 8.50 6.72 10.00
CA LEU A 178 8.39 6.76 8.54
C LEU A 178 7.99 8.15 8.08
N ALA A 179 8.56 8.61 6.97
CA ALA A 179 8.29 9.92 6.42
C ALA A 179 8.17 9.89 4.89
N GLY A 180 7.34 10.81 4.39
CA GLY A 180 7.04 10.91 2.97
C GLY A 180 6.21 9.74 2.45
N SER A 181 5.71 9.89 1.24
CA SER A 181 5.02 8.83 0.50
C SER A 181 5.29 9.06 -0.98
N GLN A 182 5.70 8.01 -1.67
CA GLN A 182 6.08 8.12 -3.08
C GLN A 182 5.78 6.83 -3.83
N LYS A 183 5.39 6.98 -5.10
CA LYS A 183 5.32 5.85 -6.03
C LYS A 183 6.74 5.32 -6.26
N THR A 184 6.93 4.04 -5.98
CA THR A 184 8.21 3.34 -6.09
C THR A 184 8.10 2.27 -7.16
N SER A 185 9.06 2.19 -8.08
CA SER A 185 9.05 1.22 -9.17
C SER A 185 10.21 0.24 -9.09
N ILE A 186 9.93 -1.01 -9.40
CA ILE A 186 10.87 -2.13 -9.43
C ILE A 186 10.95 -2.61 -10.87
N PRO A 187 12.06 -2.36 -11.59
CA PRO A 187 12.26 -2.90 -12.92
C PRO A 187 12.48 -4.41 -12.86
N LEU A 188 11.97 -5.12 -13.86
CA LEU A 188 12.15 -6.56 -14.02
C LEU A 188 13.12 -6.84 -15.15
N VAL A 189 13.89 -7.91 -15.01
CA VAL A 189 14.86 -8.36 -16.01
C VAL A 189 14.38 -9.69 -16.59
N TYR A 190 14.36 -9.78 -17.91
CA TYR A 190 14.03 -11.03 -18.61
C TYR A 190 15.17 -12.03 -18.54
N THR A 191 14.84 -13.27 -18.23
CA THR A 191 15.77 -14.39 -18.20
C THR A 191 15.37 -15.42 -19.27
N PRO A 192 16.07 -15.46 -20.43
CA PRO A 192 15.68 -16.34 -21.53
C PRO A 192 15.65 -17.84 -21.17
N ALA A 193 16.50 -18.27 -20.25
CA ALA A 193 16.57 -19.67 -19.82
C ALA A 193 15.30 -20.15 -19.07
N THR A 194 14.57 -19.25 -18.46
CA THR A 194 13.35 -19.56 -17.70
C THR A 194 12.08 -19.00 -18.32
N GLY A 195 12.20 -18.06 -19.27
CA GLY A 195 11.07 -17.32 -19.84
C GLY A 195 10.41 -16.35 -18.85
N LEU A 196 11.11 -16.00 -17.77
CA LEU A 196 10.55 -15.18 -16.68
C LEU A 196 11.13 -13.77 -16.68
N TRP A 197 10.29 -12.81 -16.34
CA TRP A 197 10.65 -11.47 -15.95
C TRP A 197 10.73 -11.39 -14.44
N ALA A 198 11.90 -11.06 -13.88
CA ALA A 198 12.08 -11.09 -12.44
C ALA A 198 12.89 -9.90 -11.91
N SER A 199 12.61 -9.46 -10.69
CA SER A 199 13.51 -8.63 -9.92
C SER A 199 14.50 -9.51 -9.14
N GLY A 200 15.65 -8.93 -8.78
CA GLY A 200 16.40 -9.42 -7.61
C GLY A 200 15.62 -9.19 -6.32
N GLU A 201 16.20 -9.55 -5.19
CA GLU A 201 15.68 -9.11 -3.90
C GLU A 201 15.93 -7.61 -3.73
N VAL A 202 14.88 -6.86 -3.47
CA VAL A 202 14.92 -5.42 -3.22
C VAL A 202 14.31 -5.11 -1.87
N PHE A 203 14.72 -3.99 -1.28
CA PHE A 203 14.23 -3.52 0.00
C PHE A 203 13.60 -2.14 -0.16
N LEU A 204 12.48 -1.93 0.48
CA LEU A 204 11.75 -0.66 0.48
C LEU A 204 11.11 -0.41 1.84
N PHE A 205 10.85 0.84 2.15
CA PHE A 205 10.11 1.17 3.36
C PHE A 205 8.65 0.71 3.26
N PRO A 206 8.00 0.44 4.41
CA PRO A 206 6.58 0.12 4.48
C PRO A 206 5.69 1.11 3.73
N THR A 207 4.51 0.65 3.31
CA THR A 207 3.48 1.54 2.78
C THR A 207 2.74 2.26 3.91
N THR A 208 2.26 3.47 3.64
CA THR A 208 1.63 4.33 4.65
C THR A 208 0.11 4.19 4.69
N GLY A 209 -0.51 3.54 3.69
CA GLY A 209 -1.96 3.32 3.61
C GLY A 209 -2.42 2.07 4.36
N SER A 210 -3.73 1.83 4.38
CA SER A 210 -4.33 0.60 4.92
C SER A 210 -4.21 -0.59 3.98
N GLN A 211 -3.98 -0.33 2.69
CA GLN A 211 -3.75 -1.30 1.62
C GLN A 211 -2.57 -0.87 0.76
N THR A 212 -2.06 -1.79 -0.06
CA THR A 212 -0.98 -1.53 -1.00
C THR A 212 -1.45 -1.82 -2.41
N ASN A 213 -1.33 -0.83 -3.30
CA ASN A 213 -1.63 -1.00 -4.71
C ASN A 213 -0.35 -1.19 -5.49
N PHE A 214 -0.29 -2.28 -6.24
CA PHE A 214 0.75 -2.57 -7.21
C PHE A 214 0.18 -2.28 -8.61
N THR A 215 0.95 -1.61 -9.44
CA THR A 215 0.67 -1.51 -10.87
C THR A 215 1.73 -2.33 -11.60
N ILE A 216 1.30 -3.39 -12.25
CA ILE A 216 2.14 -4.13 -13.20
C ILE A 216 2.09 -3.37 -14.51
N ALA A 217 3.24 -3.15 -15.13
CA ALA A 217 3.29 -2.58 -16.46
C ALA A 217 4.31 -3.32 -17.32
N TYR A 218 4.01 -3.48 -18.60
CA TYR A 218 4.92 -4.03 -19.59
C TYR A 218 4.67 -3.40 -20.95
N ASP A 219 5.72 -3.34 -21.76
CA ASP A 219 5.71 -2.82 -23.13
C ASP A 219 5.91 -3.94 -24.14
N ASP A 220 5.08 -3.96 -25.16
CA ASP A 220 5.24 -4.79 -26.35
C ASP A 220 5.08 -3.94 -27.64
N HIS A 221 4.96 -4.60 -28.81
CA HIS A 221 4.77 -3.89 -30.08
C HIS A 221 3.42 -3.15 -30.20
N GLN A 222 2.46 -3.43 -29.32
CA GLN A 222 1.16 -2.75 -29.25
C GLN A 222 1.18 -1.52 -28.34
N GLY A 223 2.20 -1.40 -27.51
CA GLY A 223 2.39 -0.29 -26.58
C GLY A 223 2.50 -0.72 -25.13
N GLU A 224 2.26 0.20 -24.23
CA GLU A 224 2.34 -0.02 -22.79
C GLU A 224 1.01 -0.57 -22.26
N HIS A 225 1.08 -1.65 -21.49
CA HIS A 225 -0.05 -2.33 -20.87
C HIS A 225 0.05 -2.25 -19.35
N PHE A 226 -1.11 -2.11 -18.68
CA PHE A 226 -1.19 -1.99 -17.24
C PHE A 226 -2.16 -2.99 -16.64
N ALA A 227 -1.85 -3.46 -15.44
CA ALA A 227 -2.78 -4.19 -14.58
C ALA A 227 -2.57 -3.73 -13.14
N ILE A 228 -3.65 -3.70 -12.35
CA ILE A 228 -3.61 -3.29 -10.95
C ILE A 228 -3.82 -4.51 -10.06
N VAL A 229 -2.97 -4.61 -9.03
CA VAL A 229 -3.09 -5.62 -7.99
C VAL A 229 -3.21 -4.90 -6.65
N SER A 230 -4.33 -5.04 -5.98
CA SER A 230 -4.62 -4.42 -4.69
C SER A 230 -4.44 -5.45 -3.57
N TYR A 231 -3.39 -5.30 -2.80
CA TYR A 231 -3.15 -6.08 -1.60
C TYR A 231 -3.82 -5.38 -0.40
N MET A 232 -4.74 -6.07 0.26
CA MET A 232 -5.62 -5.51 1.30
C MET A 232 -4.94 -5.34 2.66
N ALA A 233 -3.64 -5.08 2.64
CA ALA A 233 -2.85 -4.72 3.82
C ALA A 233 -1.69 -3.79 3.45
N PRO A 234 -1.12 -3.05 4.41
CA PRO A 234 0.13 -2.34 4.21
C PRO A 234 1.31 -3.32 4.13
N LEU A 235 2.34 -2.96 3.37
CA LEU A 235 3.64 -3.60 3.50
C LEU A 235 4.23 -3.25 4.88
N LYS A 236 4.78 -4.25 5.57
CA LYS A 236 5.29 -4.10 6.93
C LYS A 236 6.80 -4.29 6.98
N ALA A 237 7.46 -3.52 7.81
CA ALA A 237 8.89 -3.70 8.10
C ALA A 237 9.16 -5.13 8.63
N GLY A 238 10.31 -5.70 8.25
CA GLY A 238 10.72 -7.03 8.65
C GLY A 238 9.95 -8.18 7.98
N THR A 239 9.09 -7.89 7.01
CA THR A 239 8.30 -8.89 6.31
C THR A 239 8.83 -9.07 4.89
N PRO A 240 9.12 -10.31 4.45
CA PRO A 240 9.43 -10.61 3.06
C PRO A 240 8.13 -10.78 2.26
N TYR A 241 8.11 -10.22 1.05
CA TYR A 241 7.01 -10.35 0.11
C TYR A 241 7.51 -11.00 -1.18
N VAL A 242 6.78 -11.96 -1.68
CA VAL A 242 7.05 -12.65 -2.95
C VAL A 242 5.83 -12.46 -3.85
N LEU A 243 6.00 -11.69 -4.90
CA LEU A 243 4.98 -11.44 -5.92
C LEU A 243 5.23 -12.34 -7.13
N GLN A 244 4.27 -13.16 -7.49
CA GLN A 244 4.32 -14.00 -8.69
C GLN A 244 3.06 -13.75 -9.53
N GLY A 245 3.23 -13.10 -10.67
CA GLY A 245 2.16 -12.80 -11.59
C GLY A 245 2.25 -13.63 -12.86
N THR A 246 1.12 -14.10 -13.37
CA THR A 246 1.02 -14.76 -14.66
C THR A 246 0.05 -14.00 -15.54
N LEU A 247 0.52 -13.55 -16.71
CA LEU A 247 -0.36 -13.01 -17.73
C LEU A 247 -1.20 -14.14 -18.32
N SER A 248 -2.52 -13.97 -18.31
CA SER A 248 -3.45 -15.02 -18.73
C SER A 248 -4.46 -14.44 -19.72
N GLU A 249 -4.64 -15.11 -20.85
CA GLU A 249 -5.75 -14.88 -21.79
C GLU A 249 -6.99 -15.72 -21.43
N GLY A 250 -6.99 -16.32 -20.25
CA GLY A 250 -8.07 -17.16 -19.73
C GLY A 250 -7.52 -18.13 -18.69
N ASN A 251 -7.97 -17.98 -17.47
CA ASN A 251 -7.77 -18.82 -16.28
C ASN A 251 -6.72 -19.92 -16.35
N LEU A 252 -5.58 -19.74 -15.70
CA LEU A 252 -4.84 -20.87 -15.14
C LEU A 252 -3.94 -20.47 -13.96
N LEU A 253 -4.02 -21.26 -12.92
CA LEU A 253 -3.30 -21.21 -11.66
C LEU A 253 -1.89 -21.75 -11.80
N VAL A 254 -0.92 -21.18 -11.09
CA VAL A 254 0.32 -21.90 -10.74
C VAL A 254 0.84 -21.51 -9.37
N SER A 255 1.25 -22.52 -8.65
CA SER A 255 1.66 -22.61 -7.28
C SER A 255 3.14 -22.36 -6.99
N GLY A 256 3.41 -21.70 -5.90
CA GLY A 256 4.35 -21.92 -4.83
C GLY A 256 5.86 -21.90 -5.03
N SER A 257 6.55 -21.03 -4.26
CA SER A 257 7.99 -21.13 -4.02
C SER A 257 8.34 -20.96 -2.55
N ILE A 258 9.22 -21.82 -2.05
CA ILE A 258 9.74 -21.85 -0.69
C ILE A 258 10.93 -20.90 -0.58
N TYR A 259 10.93 -20.01 0.41
CA TYR A 259 12.10 -19.21 0.76
C TYR A 259 12.51 -19.39 2.22
N SER A 260 13.83 -19.50 2.43
CA SER A 260 14.45 -19.46 3.75
C SER A 260 14.42 -18.05 4.31
N SER A 261 13.75 -17.83 5.42
CA SER A 261 13.54 -16.52 5.99
C SER A 261 14.68 -16.09 6.91
N ARG A 262 15.47 -15.13 6.49
CA ARG A 262 16.23 -14.27 7.41
C ARG A 262 15.35 -13.21 8.08
N TRP A 263 14.16 -13.05 7.56
CA TRP A 263 13.14 -12.06 7.91
C TRP A 263 11.99 -12.78 8.62
N GLY A 264 10.82 -12.31 8.69
CA GLY A 264 9.64 -13.04 9.17
C GLY A 264 9.17 -14.14 8.21
N GLU A 265 8.02 -14.73 8.47
CA GLU A 265 7.38 -15.59 7.49
C GLU A 265 7.02 -14.80 6.23
N PRO A 266 7.29 -15.32 5.02
CA PRO A 266 7.00 -14.62 3.80
C PRO A 266 5.49 -14.52 3.54
N VAL A 267 5.04 -13.37 3.04
CA VAL A 267 3.74 -13.26 2.40
C VAL A 267 3.94 -13.56 0.91
N ASN A 268 3.39 -14.67 0.45
CA ASN A 268 3.38 -15.05 -0.95
C ASN A 268 2.12 -14.47 -1.61
N MET A 269 2.29 -13.88 -2.77
CA MET A 269 1.23 -13.27 -3.55
C MET A 269 1.28 -13.86 -4.95
N ASP A 270 0.46 -14.90 -5.18
CA ASP A 270 0.35 -15.57 -6.48
C ASP A 270 -0.96 -15.14 -7.15
N PHE A 271 -0.90 -14.60 -8.34
CA PHE A 271 -2.07 -14.08 -9.04
C PHE A 271 -1.93 -14.17 -10.56
N ALA A 272 -3.09 -14.22 -11.24
CA ALA A 272 -3.18 -13.98 -12.67
C ALA A 272 -3.57 -12.52 -12.92
N PHE A 273 -3.10 -11.97 -14.02
CA PHE A 273 -3.47 -10.62 -14.46
C PHE A 273 -3.68 -10.59 -15.97
N SER A 274 -4.40 -9.61 -16.45
CA SER A 274 -4.53 -9.30 -17.88
C SER A 274 -4.44 -7.80 -18.09
N PRO A 275 -4.15 -7.29 -19.29
CA PRO A 275 -4.22 -5.86 -19.57
C PRO A 275 -5.55 -5.28 -19.12
N ASP A 276 -5.51 -4.09 -18.53
CA ASP A 276 -6.66 -3.35 -18.01
C ASP A 276 -7.44 -4.08 -16.89
N SER A 277 -6.86 -5.12 -16.28
CA SER A 277 -7.46 -5.81 -15.14
C SER A 277 -7.05 -5.23 -13.78
N SER A 278 -7.87 -5.54 -12.78
CA SER A 278 -7.50 -5.34 -11.38
C SER A 278 -7.66 -6.64 -10.60
N THR A 279 -6.65 -7.00 -9.82
CA THR A 279 -6.67 -8.18 -8.94
C THR A 279 -6.57 -7.71 -7.49
N ILE A 280 -7.39 -8.28 -6.61
CA ILE A 280 -7.37 -7.97 -5.18
C ILE A 280 -6.72 -9.15 -4.44
N LEU A 281 -5.76 -8.84 -3.57
CA LEU A 281 -5.10 -9.83 -2.71
C LEU A 281 -5.46 -9.61 -1.24
N SER A 282 -5.77 -10.70 -0.55
CA SER A 282 -6.00 -10.71 0.90
C SER A 282 -4.73 -10.33 1.69
N PRO A 283 -4.83 -10.01 2.98
CA PRO A 283 -3.66 -9.79 3.84
C PRO A 283 -2.70 -10.98 3.93
N ASP A 284 -3.15 -12.19 3.59
CA ASP A 284 -2.33 -13.40 3.54
C ASP A 284 -1.69 -13.61 2.15
N GLY A 285 -1.97 -12.71 1.18
CA GLY A 285 -1.42 -12.74 -0.18
C GLY A 285 -2.22 -13.58 -1.17
N GLU A 286 -3.31 -14.21 -0.74
CA GLU A 286 -4.17 -14.99 -1.61
C GLU A 286 -5.03 -14.10 -2.51
N PRO A 287 -5.18 -14.40 -3.81
CA PRO A 287 -6.10 -13.69 -4.65
C PRO A 287 -7.50 -13.72 -4.04
N MET A 288 -7.98 -12.56 -3.65
CA MET A 288 -9.39 -12.34 -3.44
C MET A 288 -9.94 -12.16 -4.84
N GLY A 289 -10.40 -13.24 -5.46
CA GLY A 289 -10.72 -13.24 -6.88
C GLY A 289 -11.36 -11.94 -7.32
N ASP A 290 -11.09 -11.55 -8.53
CA ASP A 290 -12.09 -10.85 -9.31
C ASP A 290 -13.26 -11.80 -9.28
N ASN A 291 -13.98 -11.60 -8.25
CA ASN A 291 -15.02 -12.47 -7.81
C ASN A 291 -15.72 -13.18 -8.97
N ASP A 292 -15.24 -14.34 -9.32
CA ASP A 292 -16.17 -15.42 -9.14
C ASP A 292 -16.42 -15.49 -7.63
N ASP A 293 -17.18 -14.51 -7.13
CA ASP A 293 -17.69 -14.42 -5.76
C ASP A 293 -18.54 -15.66 -5.38
N ASN A 294 -18.15 -16.83 -5.90
CA ASN A 294 -18.95 -18.03 -5.80
C ASN A 294 -18.79 -18.77 -4.48
N GLU A 295 -17.72 -18.58 -3.71
CA GLU A 295 -17.54 -19.42 -2.54
C GLU A 295 -17.80 -18.74 -1.18
N ASN A 296 -17.80 -17.40 -1.07
CA ASN A 296 -17.95 -16.72 0.21
C ASN A 296 -18.99 -15.58 0.26
N LEU A 297 -19.87 -15.46 -0.72
CA LEU A 297 -20.95 -14.47 -0.62
C LEU A 297 -21.88 -14.81 0.54
N PRO A 298 -22.31 -13.80 1.34
CA PRO A 298 -23.39 -14.03 2.30
C PRO A 298 -24.58 -14.62 1.59
N THR A 299 -24.95 -15.84 1.95
CA THR A 299 -26.04 -16.59 1.30
C THR A 299 -27.29 -16.50 2.15
N TYR A 300 -28.40 -16.13 1.51
CA TYR A 300 -29.71 -16.03 2.15
C TYR A 300 -30.72 -16.90 1.39
N THR A 301 -31.57 -17.54 2.13
CA THR A 301 -32.67 -18.33 1.57
C THR A 301 -33.89 -17.43 1.35
N VAL A 302 -34.53 -17.55 0.19
CA VAL A 302 -35.71 -16.78 -0.20
C VAL A 302 -36.80 -17.67 -0.75
N ASP A 303 -38.03 -17.24 -0.72
CA ASP A 303 -39.13 -18.01 -1.33
C ASP A 303 -39.02 -18.00 -2.85
N THR A 304 -38.67 -16.85 -3.42
CA THR A 304 -38.45 -16.70 -4.86
C THR A 304 -37.29 -15.68 -5.06
N LEU A 305 -36.48 -15.93 -6.09
CA LEU A 305 -35.42 -14.98 -6.45
C LEU A 305 -36.02 -13.64 -6.90
N PRO A 306 -35.49 -12.50 -6.44
CA PRO A 306 -35.93 -11.19 -6.90
C PRO A 306 -35.60 -11.02 -8.38
N LYS A 307 -36.26 -10.09 -9.04
CA LYS A 307 -35.90 -9.64 -10.38
C LYS A 307 -34.93 -8.47 -10.28
N ALA A 308 -34.13 -8.27 -11.32
CA ALA A 308 -33.36 -7.02 -11.45
C ALA A 308 -34.34 -5.82 -11.43
N ILE A 309 -33.86 -4.72 -10.83
CA ILE A 309 -34.62 -3.48 -10.63
C ILE A 309 -35.92 -3.74 -9.83
N SER A 310 -35.76 -4.37 -8.68
CA SER A 310 -36.86 -4.63 -7.74
C SER A 310 -36.36 -4.45 -6.30
N LEU A 311 -37.22 -4.59 -5.30
CA LEU A 311 -36.86 -4.60 -3.91
C LEU A 311 -36.77 -6.02 -3.36
N TRP A 312 -35.74 -6.30 -2.59
CA TRP A 312 -35.61 -7.51 -1.78
C TRP A 312 -35.43 -7.12 -0.31
N ASN A 313 -36.36 -7.43 0.54
CA ASN A 313 -36.36 -7.05 1.97
C ASN A 313 -36.10 -5.55 2.22
N GLY A 314 -36.57 -4.70 1.32
CA GLY A 314 -36.35 -3.26 1.35
C GLY A 314 -35.07 -2.79 0.64
N HIS A 315 -34.14 -3.68 0.32
CA HIS A 315 -32.90 -3.35 -0.39
C HIS A 315 -33.13 -3.19 -1.89
N ALA A 316 -32.46 -2.23 -2.50
CA ALA A 316 -32.56 -1.96 -3.93
C ALA A 316 -31.71 -2.97 -4.73
N VAL A 317 -32.37 -3.86 -5.46
CA VAL A 317 -31.73 -4.86 -6.34
C VAL A 317 -31.46 -4.22 -7.69
N ILE A 318 -30.21 -4.12 -8.10
CA ILE A 318 -29.82 -3.57 -9.40
C ILE A 318 -29.68 -4.66 -10.45
N ASP A 319 -29.02 -5.76 -10.08
CA ASP A 319 -28.74 -6.86 -11.00
C ASP A 319 -28.94 -8.21 -10.34
N VAL A 320 -29.31 -9.20 -11.14
CA VAL A 320 -29.48 -10.60 -10.74
C VAL A 320 -28.83 -11.48 -11.78
N THR A 321 -27.75 -12.14 -11.43
CA THR A 321 -27.02 -13.08 -12.28
C THR A 321 -27.23 -14.49 -11.75
N MET A 322 -27.86 -15.36 -12.53
CA MET A 322 -28.06 -16.76 -12.14
C MET A 322 -26.75 -17.51 -12.07
N ASP A 323 -26.60 -18.38 -11.07
CA ASP A 323 -25.46 -19.27 -11.00
C ASP A 323 -25.51 -20.29 -12.17
N GLU A 324 -24.38 -20.51 -12.83
CA GLU A 324 -24.31 -21.37 -14.03
C GLU A 324 -24.78 -22.81 -13.77
N SER A 325 -24.64 -23.31 -12.57
CA SER A 325 -24.96 -24.68 -12.16
C SER A 325 -26.32 -24.81 -11.47
N SER A 326 -27.09 -23.72 -11.30
CA SER A 326 -28.30 -23.72 -10.49
C SER A 326 -29.37 -22.78 -11.06
N SER A 327 -30.57 -23.30 -11.21
CA SER A 327 -31.76 -22.49 -11.58
C SER A 327 -32.45 -21.84 -10.37
N THR A 328 -31.96 -22.12 -9.16
CA THR A 328 -32.55 -21.66 -7.90
C THR A 328 -31.61 -20.76 -7.10
N SER A 329 -30.39 -20.52 -7.59
CA SER A 329 -29.39 -19.69 -6.93
C SER A 329 -28.93 -18.58 -7.88
N ALA A 330 -28.73 -17.37 -7.33
CA ALA A 330 -28.30 -16.21 -8.08
C ALA A 330 -27.41 -15.29 -7.22
N LYS A 331 -26.46 -14.65 -7.87
CA LYS A 331 -25.78 -13.47 -7.36
C LYS A 331 -26.64 -12.25 -7.55
N VAL A 332 -26.78 -11.44 -6.53
CA VAL A 332 -27.62 -10.25 -6.53
C VAL A 332 -26.81 -9.04 -6.11
N MET A 333 -26.72 -8.07 -7.00
CA MET A 333 -26.09 -6.78 -6.70
C MET A 333 -27.11 -5.81 -6.11
N LEU A 334 -26.84 -5.35 -4.92
CA LEU A 334 -27.64 -4.37 -4.19
C LEU A 334 -26.98 -2.99 -4.29
N LEU A 335 -27.78 -1.93 -4.32
CA LEU A 335 -27.37 -0.54 -4.26
C LEU A 335 -27.79 0.06 -2.93
N SER A 336 -26.90 0.82 -2.25
CA SER A 336 -27.24 1.48 -0.99
C SER A 336 -28.41 2.46 -1.18
N LEU A 337 -29.29 2.54 -0.18
CA LEU A 337 -30.40 3.49 -0.17
C LEU A 337 -29.92 4.93 0.02
N ASP A 338 -28.81 5.11 0.74
CA ASP A 338 -28.20 6.41 0.96
C ASP A 338 -27.20 6.75 -0.13
N GLU A 339 -27.17 8.04 -0.49
CA GLU A 339 -26.16 8.66 -1.32
C GLU A 339 -25.40 9.69 -0.47
N TYR A 340 -24.07 9.65 -0.56
CA TYR A 340 -23.20 10.57 0.14
C TYR A 340 -22.63 11.59 -0.84
N GLU A 341 -22.73 12.86 -0.47
CA GLU A 341 -22.26 13.98 -1.27
C GLU A 341 -21.03 14.62 -0.63
N ASN A 342 -20.32 15.44 -1.42
CA ASN A 342 -19.20 16.23 -0.93
C ASN A 342 -18.03 15.42 -0.35
N ILE A 343 -17.83 14.20 -0.84
CA ILE A 343 -16.66 13.42 -0.52
C ILE A 343 -15.43 14.07 -1.14
N THR A 344 -14.53 14.56 -0.31
CA THR A 344 -13.33 15.27 -0.77
C THR A 344 -12.25 14.25 -1.12
N SER A 345 -11.73 14.33 -2.34
CA SER A 345 -10.58 13.56 -2.77
C SER A 345 -9.43 14.50 -3.14
N ALA A 346 -8.24 14.24 -2.60
CA ALA A 346 -7.03 14.91 -3.04
C ALA A 346 -6.46 14.24 -4.30
N TYR A 347 -5.85 15.05 -5.16
CA TYR A 347 -5.10 14.53 -6.31
C TYR A 347 -4.01 13.57 -5.84
N ASN A 348 -3.93 12.39 -6.43
CA ASN A 348 -3.10 11.26 -6.05
C ASN A 348 -3.55 10.50 -4.78
N ALA A 349 -4.68 10.82 -4.17
CA ALA A 349 -5.18 10.02 -3.08
C ALA A 349 -5.65 8.65 -3.60
N GLU A 350 -5.30 7.63 -2.89
CA GLU A 350 -6.03 6.37 -2.79
C GLU A 350 -7.50 6.67 -2.49
N THR A 351 -8.33 5.63 -2.43
CA THR A 351 -9.72 5.78 -1.98
C THR A 351 -9.75 6.73 -0.78
N PRO A 352 -10.47 7.87 -0.84
CA PRO A 352 -10.47 8.83 0.25
C PRO A 352 -10.79 8.13 1.56
N SER A 353 -10.02 8.39 2.62
CA SER A 353 -10.25 7.80 3.93
C SER A 353 -11.70 7.96 4.37
N GLN A 354 -12.30 9.12 4.09
CA GLN A 354 -13.71 9.40 4.35
C GLN A 354 -14.65 8.40 3.63
N ALA A 355 -14.38 8.03 2.38
CA ALA A 355 -15.20 7.06 1.64
C ALA A 355 -15.03 5.64 2.20
N ALA A 356 -13.80 5.27 2.57
CA ALA A 356 -13.52 3.99 3.22
C ALA A 356 -14.21 3.88 4.59
N ASP A 357 -14.16 4.94 5.40
CA ASP A 357 -14.83 5.00 6.71
C ASP A 357 -16.35 4.90 6.57
N ILE A 358 -16.94 5.57 5.57
CA ILE A 358 -18.37 5.46 5.26
C ILE A 358 -18.71 4.00 4.89
N ALA A 359 -17.95 3.38 3.98
CA ALA A 359 -18.20 2.01 3.56
C ALA A 359 -18.08 1.02 4.73
N ALA A 360 -17.06 1.17 5.57
CA ALA A 360 -16.84 0.32 6.73
C ALA A 360 -17.94 0.47 7.80
N GLY A 361 -18.51 1.67 7.94
CA GLY A 361 -19.55 1.98 8.93
C GLY A 361 -20.98 1.81 8.44
N TYR A 362 -21.19 1.66 7.12
CA TYR A 362 -22.53 1.63 6.55
C TYR A 362 -23.25 0.31 6.83
N LYS A 363 -24.46 0.45 7.32
CA LYS A 363 -25.39 -0.67 7.57
C LYS A 363 -26.75 -0.30 7.01
N GLU A 364 -27.37 -1.26 6.34
CA GLU A 364 -28.71 -1.11 5.80
C GLU A 364 -29.56 -2.28 6.27
N TYR A 365 -30.54 -2.02 7.10
CA TYR A 365 -31.31 -3.03 7.83
C TYR A 365 -30.36 -4.00 8.58
N GLU A 366 -30.38 -5.29 8.22
CA GLU A 366 -29.54 -6.34 8.84
C GLU A 366 -28.24 -6.57 8.04
N LEU A 367 -28.01 -5.84 6.93
CA LEU A 367 -26.85 -6.04 6.07
C LEU A 367 -25.70 -5.11 6.42
N GLU A 368 -24.54 -5.71 6.65
CA GLU A 368 -23.24 -5.06 6.85
C GLU A 368 -22.27 -5.42 5.70
N GLY A 369 -21.10 -4.80 5.66
CA GLY A 369 -20.05 -5.12 4.68
C GLY A 369 -20.38 -4.60 3.29
N TRP A 370 -20.92 -3.40 3.20
CA TRP A 370 -21.09 -2.64 1.97
C TRP A 370 -19.75 -2.13 1.49
N LYS A 371 -19.58 -1.98 0.20
CA LYS A 371 -18.30 -1.56 -0.39
C LYS A 371 -18.49 -0.46 -1.42
N ILE A 372 -17.40 0.26 -1.69
CA ILE A 372 -17.28 1.17 -2.83
C ILE A 372 -17.22 0.31 -4.08
N PRO A 373 -18.01 0.60 -5.15
CA PRO A 373 -18.00 -0.19 -6.37
C PRO A 373 -16.60 -0.29 -6.99
N SER A 374 -16.20 -1.45 -7.46
CA SER A 374 -15.07 -1.60 -8.38
C SER A 374 -15.36 -0.92 -9.72
N ALA A 375 -14.36 -0.76 -10.58
CA ALA A 375 -14.56 -0.19 -11.90
C ALA A 375 -15.57 -1.01 -12.74
N GLU A 376 -15.51 -2.32 -12.64
CA GLU A 376 -16.41 -3.22 -13.35
C GLU A 376 -17.85 -3.11 -12.81
N GLU A 377 -18.01 -3.16 -11.50
CA GLU A 377 -19.31 -2.97 -10.86
C GLU A 377 -19.90 -1.59 -11.15
N ALA A 378 -19.07 -0.55 -11.19
CA ALA A 378 -19.48 0.80 -11.56
C ALA A 378 -19.91 0.89 -13.03
N ARG A 379 -19.23 0.19 -13.96
CA ARG A 379 -19.64 0.08 -15.38
C ARG A 379 -21.00 -0.62 -15.47
N LYS A 380 -21.14 -1.77 -14.82
CA LYS A 380 -22.39 -2.53 -14.82
C LYS A 380 -23.54 -1.72 -14.23
N LEU A 381 -23.33 -1.09 -13.08
CA LEU A 381 -24.33 -0.21 -12.45
C LEU A 381 -24.75 0.93 -13.39
N ARG A 382 -23.78 1.55 -14.06
CA ARG A 382 -24.04 2.61 -15.04
C ARG A 382 -24.82 2.12 -16.25
N GLU A 383 -24.48 0.98 -16.82
CA GLU A 383 -25.18 0.38 -17.96
C GLU A 383 -26.64 0.07 -17.62
N VAL A 384 -26.88 -0.55 -16.48
CA VAL A 384 -28.22 -0.85 -15.99
C VAL A 384 -28.99 0.45 -15.77
N TYR A 385 -28.38 1.46 -15.17
CA TYR A 385 -29.02 2.76 -14.97
C TYR A 385 -29.38 3.44 -16.29
N LEU A 386 -28.46 3.52 -17.25
CA LEU A 386 -28.71 4.18 -18.53
C LEU A 386 -29.78 3.48 -19.36
N SER A 387 -29.94 2.17 -19.22
CA SER A 387 -30.97 1.41 -19.91
C SER A 387 -32.35 1.47 -19.23
N SER A 388 -32.39 1.78 -17.92
CA SER A 388 -33.60 1.61 -17.10
C SER A 388 -33.78 2.68 -16.03
N SER A 389 -33.28 3.90 -16.26
CA SER A 389 -33.25 4.96 -15.25
C SER A 389 -34.58 5.24 -14.56
N SER A 390 -35.66 5.36 -15.32
CA SER A 390 -37.01 5.61 -14.77
C SER A 390 -37.47 4.49 -13.83
N SER A 391 -37.12 3.25 -14.12
CA SER A 391 -37.46 2.10 -13.27
C SER A 391 -36.64 2.06 -12.00
N ILE A 392 -35.36 2.40 -12.10
CA ILE A 392 -34.46 2.50 -10.93
C ILE A 392 -34.91 3.63 -10.00
N GLU A 393 -35.17 4.82 -10.55
CA GLU A 393 -35.67 5.95 -9.75
C GLU A 393 -37.02 5.64 -9.08
N ALA A 394 -37.93 4.94 -9.77
CA ALA A 394 -39.20 4.50 -9.19
C ALA A 394 -38.96 3.48 -8.04
N MET A 395 -38.06 2.54 -8.22
CA MET A 395 -37.65 1.57 -7.18
C MET A 395 -37.04 2.26 -5.97
N LEU A 396 -36.07 3.18 -6.18
CA LEU A 396 -35.44 3.96 -5.11
C LEU A 396 -36.48 4.80 -4.36
N SER A 397 -37.39 5.46 -5.07
CA SER A 397 -38.50 6.19 -4.46
C SER A 397 -39.41 5.29 -3.62
N GLN A 398 -39.71 4.07 -4.08
CA GLN A 398 -40.48 3.09 -3.31
C GLN A 398 -39.76 2.66 -2.03
N ALA A 399 -38.42 2.58 -2.05
CA ALA A 399 -37.59 2.27 -0.89
C ALA A 399 -37.37 3.47 0.05
N ASN A 400 -37.90 4.65 -0.27
CA ASN A 400 -37.57 5.93 0.37
C ASN A 400 -36.05 6.24 0.34
N ALA A 401 -35.37 5.80 -0.70
CA ALA A 401 -33.97 6.02 -0.92
C ALA A 401 -33.68 7.37 -1.59
N SER A 402 -32.45 7.84 -1.47
CA SER A 402 -32.00 9.00 -2.23
C SER A 402 -32.02 8.71 -3.73
N PRO A 403 -32.47 9.63 -4.58
CA PRO A 403 -32.37 9.49 -6.04
C PRO A 403 -30.91 9.50 -6.47
N ILE A 404 -30.60 8.99 -7.66
CA ILE A 404 -29.26 9.09 -8.22
C ILE A 404 -29.04 10.51 -8.77
N CYS A 405 -28.06 11.22 -8.25
CA CYS A 405 -27.74 12.57 -8.67
C CYS A 405 -26.95 12.55 -9.99
N ILE A 406 -27.51 13.10 -11.07
CA ILE A 406 -26.89 13.12 -12.40
C ILE A 406 -26.13 14.43 -12.64
N THR A 407 -26.70 15.56 -12.19
CA THR A 407 -26.14 16.89 -12.34
C THR A 407 -26.23 17.68 -11.03
N ASP A 408 -25.24 18.52 -10.78
CA ASP A 408 -25.25 19.45 -9.65
C ASP A 408 -26.21 20.65 -9.93
N SER A 409 -26.31 21.55 -8.96
CA SER A 409 -27.13 22.76 -9.04
C SER A 409 -26.71 23.73 -10.17
N LYS A 410 -25.54 23.51 -10.80
CA LYS A 410 -25.01 24.29 -11.92
C LYS A 410 -25.05 23.52 -13.25
N ASP A 411 -25.77 22.42 -13.29
CA ASP A 411 -25.89 21.49 -14.44
C ASP A 411 -24.55 20.84 -14.85
N ASN A 412 -23.55 20.82 -13.94
CA ASN A 412 -22.35 20.04 -14.17
C ASN A 412 -22.62 18.56 -13.89
N ASN A 413 -21.86 17.72 -14.56
CA ASN A 413 -21.92 16.29 -14.39
C ASN A 413 -21.45 15.85 -13.00
N VAL A 414 -22.28 15.15 -12.25
CA VAL A 414 -21.90 14.56 -10.97
C VAL A 414 -21.04 13.32 -11.20
N ARG A 415 -19.98 13.20 -10.40
CA ARG A 415 -19.03 12.10 -10.45
C ARG A 415 -19.10 11.30 -9.16
N TYR A 416 -19.14 9.99 -9.30
CA TYR A 416 -19.13 9.03 -8.22
C TYR A 416 -17.78 8.36 -8.10
N LEU A 417 -17.35 8.12 -6.88
CA LEU A 417 -16.12 7.38 -6.59
C LEU A 417 -16.30 5.90 -6.88
N CYS A 418 -15.26 5.26 -7.41
CA CYS A 418 -15.11 3.81 -7.41
C CYS A 418 -13.83 3.42 -6.66
N ASN A 419 -13.70 2.14 -6.33
CA ASN A 419 -12.59 1.61 -5.51
C ASN A 419 -11.28 1.46 -6.30
N GLU A 420 -11.05 2.33 -7.26
CA GLU A 420 -9.80 2.43 -7.99
C GLU A 420 -9.23 3.82 -7.83
N ALA A 421 -7.93 3.90 -7.55
CA ALA A 421 -7.25 5.16 -7.40
C ALA A 421 -7.51 6.05 -8.63
N ARG A 422 -7.98 7.28 -8.38
CA ARG A 422 -8.27 8.31 -9.39
C ARG A 422 -9.42 8.01 -10.35
N SER A 423 -10.17 6.95 -10.14
CA SER A 423 -11.25 6.56 -11.03
C SER A 423 -12.60 7.02 -10.52
N THR A 424 -13.42 7.56 -11.40
CA THR A 424 -14.79 8.02 -11.13
C THR A 424 -15.71 7.66 -12.27
N TYR A 425 -16.98 7.47 -11.98
CA TYR A 425 -18.00 7.22 -12.97
C TYR A 425 -19.15 8.24 -12.87
N SER A 426 -20.03 8.25 -13.86
CA SER A 426 -21.15 9.16 -13.94
C SER A 426 -22.34 8.51 -14.59
N PHE A 427 -23.53 8.89 -14.15
CA PHE A 427 -24.78 8.41 -14.72
C PHE A 427 -25.35 9.31 -15.83
N LYS A 428 -24.69 10.42 -16.18
CA LYS A 428 -25.17 11.34 -17.21
C LYS A 428 -25.16 10.69 -18.60
N PRO A 429 -26.31 10.61 -19.32
CA PRO A 429 -26.35 10.14 -20.71
C PRO A 429 -25.50 11.01 -21.64
N GLY A 430 -24.96 10.43 -22.71
CA GLY A 430 -24.21 11.17 -23.73
C GLY A 430 -22.85 11.69 -23.32
N THR A 431 -22.40 11.47 -22.08
CA THR A 431 -20.99 11.60 -21.78
C THR A 431 -20.28 10.50 -22.54
N SER A 432 -19.46 10.91 -23.53
CA SER A 432 -18.67 9.95 -24.30
C SER A 432 -17.82 9.22 -23.32
N TYR A 433 -18.26 8.05 -23.00
CA TYR A 433 -17.43 7.01 -22.47
C TYR A 433 -18.19 6.01 -21.61
N ASN A 434 -17.94 4.81 -21.83
CA ASN A 434 -17.84 3.75 -20.85
C ASN A 434 -16.81 4.09 -19.74
N SER A 435 -16.71 5.31 -19.28
CA SER A 435 -15.51 5.75 -18.59
C SER A 435 -15.78 6.10 -17.17
N ILE A 436 -15.21 5.32 -16.42
CA ILE A 436 -14.50 5.73 -15.24
C ILE A 436 -13.41 6.68 -15.73
N LYS A 437 -13.48 7.93 -15.34
CA LYS A 437 -12.45 8.92 -15.66
C LYS A 437 -11.54 9.09 -14.46
N GLU A 438 -10.26 9.28 -14.74
CA GLU A 438 -9.34 9.70 -13.70
C GLU A 438 -9.84 10.97 -13.02
N ALA A 439 -9.76 11.02 -11.70
CA ALA A 439 -10.03 12.23 -10.94
C ALA A 439 -9.02 13.32 -11.31
N GLY A 440 -9.49 14.52 -11.57
CA GLY A 440 -8.63 15.65 -11.99
C GLY A 440 -7.64 16.10 -10.91
N ALA A 441 -6.70 16.97 -11.32
CA ALA A 441 -5.59 17.45 -10.50
C ALA A 441 -5.96 18.42 -9.35
N LYS A 442 -7.24 18.67 -9.11
CA LYS A 442 -7.71 19.55 -8.03
C LYS A 442 -8.42 18.75 -6.97
N VAL A 443 -8.44 19.30 -5.75
CA VAL A 443 -9.33 18.81 -4.70
C VAL A 443 -10.76 19.08 -5.18
N ASP A 444 -11.44 18.03 -5.63
CA ASP A 444 -12.82 18.07 -6.08
C ASP A 444 -13.69 17.31 -5.08
N THR A 445 -14.97 17.61 -5.08
CA THR A 445 -15.96 16.86 -4.32
C THR A 445 -16.66 15.87 -5.23
N TYR A 446 -16.88 14.68 -4.69
CA TYR A 446 -17.50 13.55 -5.38
C TYR A 446 -18.71 13.06 -4.62
N HIS A 447 -19.53 12.28 -5.30
CA HIS A 447 -20.59 11.49 -4.70
C HIS A 447 -20.10 10.06 -4.44
N LEU A 448 -20.73 9.40 -3.49
CA LEU A 448 -20.47 8.01 -3.19
C LEU A 448 -21.79 7.28 -3.03
N ARG A 449 -21.90 6.14 -3.69
CA ARG A 449 -22.97 5.20 -3.52
C ARG A 449 -22.37 3.81 -3.39
N LEU A 450 -22.75 3.12 -2.34
CA LEU A 450 -22.19 1.82 -2.00
C LEU A 450 -22.98 0.72 -2.70
N ILE A 451 -22.32 -0.40 -2.87
CA ILE A 451 -22.93 -1.64 -3.34
C ILE A 451 -22.65 -2.78 -2.39
N LYS A 452 -23.46 -3.82 -2.50
CA LYS A 452 -23.22 -5.10 -1.85
C LYS A 452 -23.66 -6.22 -2.76
N THR A 453 -22.85 -7.26 -2.87
CA THR A 453 -23.24 -8.49 -3.58
C THR A 453 -23.57 -9.56 -2.55
N VAL A 454 -24.70 -10.24 -2.75
CA VAL A 454 -25.15 -11.36 -1.94
C VAL A 454 -25.56 -12.53 -2.84
N ARG A 455 -25.54 -13.74 -2.30
CA ARG A 455 -26.12 -14.91 -2.97
C ARG A 455 -27.51 -15.16 -2.39
N LEU A 456 -28.51 -15.32 -3.26
CA LEU A 456 -29.85 -15.73 -2.88
C LEU A 456 -30.14 -17.12 -3.44
N THR A 457 -30.71 -17.99 -2.59
CA THR A 457 -31.12 -19.33 -2.99
C THR A 457 -32.62 -19.48 -2.72
N ALA A 458 -33.38 -19.76 -3.76
CA ALA A 458 -34.82 -20.00 -3.64
C ALA A 458 -35.10 -21.37 -3.03
N ASN A 459 -36.06 -21.42 -2.11
CA ASN A 459 -36.60 -22.69 -1.61
C ASN A 459 -37.28 -23.44 -2.77
N ASN A 460 -36.92 -24.72 -2.94
CA ASN A 460 -37.58 -25.61 -3.91
C ASN A 460 -39.00 -25.98 -3.44
#